data_0806536dcf31d783fff060997cfd8edb
#
_entry.id   0806536dcf31d783fff060997cfd8edb
#
_cell.length_a   1.000
_cell.length_b   1.000
_cell.length_c   1.000
_cell.angle_alpha   90.00
_cell.angle_beta   90.00
_cell.angle_gamma   90.00
#
_symmetry.space_group_name_H-M   'P 1'
#
loop_
_entity.id
_entity.type
_entity.pdbx_description
1 polymer ?
#
loop_
_entity_poly.entity_id
_entity_poly.type
_entity_poly.pdbx_seq_one_letter_code
_entity_poly.pdbx_strand_id
1 'polypeptide(L)'
;GPIDNKDFDEVKKFNDITFVSLSNINPEFQQNIISIGISFESQMIALTKFIKKQKKNKTVILIPKNDYTFLIEKKLDKLNLKDYKIFRYNPDPKILTGEIEVLTNYSQRKKNLELRKKIFEDKEDEQSKRQLERLEQKYTLGDVNFDSVIIIDFGSSLKSVLTSLVFTDVDQEKVLFTTVNQWFDESIFYENTVKNLYYPSVNYKEFKRYKNKYFKTFNNSPSEITILAYDALGLIYYIWKKNGKINSVNDFSFKGKIKGKIGTFSFNNKKI
;
A
#
# COMPACT_ATOMS: atom_id res chain seq x y z
N GLY A 1 8.54 18.71 -7.18
CA GLY A 1 9.81 18.03 -6.96
C GLY A 1 9.85 16.70 -7.67
N PRO A 2 10.99 16.01 -7.69
CA PRO A 2 11.13 14.72 -8.35
C PRO A 2 10.20 13.67 -7.72
N ILE A 3 9.66 12.78 -8.56
CA ILE A 3 8.70 11.76 -8.14
C ILE A 3 9.27 10.36 -8.36
N ASP A 4 9.89 10.10 -9.48
CA ASP A 4 10.47 8.80 -9.83
C ASP A 4 12.01 8.80 -9.87
N ASN A 5 12.63 7.65 -10.13
CA ASN A 5 14.09 7.54 -10.14
C ASN A 5 14.75 8.35 -11.26
N LYS A 6 14.09 8.48 -12.42
CA LYS A 6 14.62 9.26 -13.54
C LYS A 6 14.65 10.74 -13.19
N ASP A 7 13.58 11.23 -12.57
CA ASP A 7 13.51 12.60 -12.07
C ASP A 7 14.62 12.87 -11.05
N PHE A 8 14.88 11.93 -10.14
CA PHE A 8 15.94 12.06 -9.13
C PHE A 8 17.33 12.14 -9.79
N ASP A 9 17.59 11.38 -10.84
CA ASP A 9 18.86 11.44 -11.56
C ASP A 9 19.05 12.76 -12.30
N GLU A 10 17.98 13.32 -12.85
CA GLU A 10 18.03 14.64 -13.48
C GLU A 10 18.33 15.77 -12.48
N VAL A 11 17.66 15.79 -11.33
CA VAL A 11 17.85 16.88 -10.35
C VAL A 11 19.17 16.81 -9.60
N LYS A 12 19.88 15.70 -9.60
CA LYS A 12 21.25 15.58 -9.06
C LYS A 12 22.24 16.54 -9.70
N LYS A 13 21.99 16.93 -10.95
CA LYS A 13 22.87 17.82 -11.71
C LYS A 13 22.87 19.29 -11.18
N PHE A 14 21.87 19.64 -10.37
CA PHE A 14 21.68 21.00 -9.85
C PHE A 14 22.10 21.09 -8.39
N ASN A 15 23.41 21.31 -8.15
CA ASN A 15 23.97 21.31 -6.80
C ASN A 15 23.62 22.58 -5.96
N ASP A 16 23.23 23.64 -6.61
CA ASP A 16 22.86 24.93 -6.04
C ASP A 16 21.37 25.06 -5.71
N ILE A 17 20.55 24.09 -6.11
CA ILE A 17 19.11 24.07 -5.88
C ILE A 17 18.74 22.97 -4.89
N THR A 18 18.01 23.32 -3.83
CA THR A 18 17.40 22.34 -2.93
C THR A 18 16.01 21.96 -3.42
N PHE A 19 15.82 20.69 -3.71
CA PHE A 19 14.54 20.13 -4.14
C PHE A 19 13.78 19.51 -2.96
N VAL A 20 12.49 19.80 -2.88
CA VAL A 20 11.58 19.12 -1.95
C VAL A 20 10.75 18.13 -2.74
N SER A 21 10.96 16.85 -2.49
CA SER A 21 10.23 15.76 -3.12
C SER A 21 9.04 15.33 -2.25
N LEU A 22 7.87 15.16 -2.88
CA LEU A 22 6.67 14.63 -2.23
C LEU A 22 6.51 13.13 -2.49
N SER A 23 7.50 12.50 -3.09
CA SER A 23 7.47 11.10 -3.46
C SER A 23 7.43 10.17 -2.24
N ASN A 24 6.64 9.10 -2.34
CA ASN A 24 6.70 7.97 -1.42
C ASN A 24 7.90 7.05 -1.72
N ILE A 25 8.48 7.18 -2.90
CA ILE A 25 9.76 6.54 -3.24
C ILE A 25 10.83 7.24 -2.43
N ASN A 26 11.57 6.46 -1.68
CA ASN A 26 12.65 6.95 -0.86
C ASN A 26 13.95 6.77 -1.63
N PRO A 27 14.42 7.76 -2.40
CA PRO A 27 15.66 7.63 -3.15
C PRO A 27 16.82 7.42 -2.16
N GLU A 28 17.88 6.79 -2.62
CA GLU A 28 19.14 6.84 -1.90
C GLU A 28 19.51 8.30 -1.67
N PHE A 29 20.12 8.55 -0.52
CA PHE A 29 20.44 9.90 -0.07
C PHE A 29 21.08 10.76 -1.18
N GLN A 30 20.47 11.90 -1.45
CA GLN A 30 21.02 12.93 -2.36
C GLN A 30 21.26 14.22 -1.60
N GLN A 31 22.38 14.89 -1.92
CA GLN A 31 22.81 16.07 -1.16
C GLN A 31 21.88 17.27 -1.30
N ASN A 32 21.10 17.33 -2.38
CA ASN A 32 20.22 18.47 -2.70
C ASN A 32 18.71 18.13 -2.68
N ILE A 33 18.31 16.94 -2.18
CA ILE A 33 16.91 16.54 -2.13
C ILE A 33 16.46 16.27 -0.69
N ILE A 34 15.28 16.80 -0.35
CA ILE A 34 14.56 16.51 0.87
C ILE A 34 13.26 15.80 0.49
N SER A 35 13.03 14.63 1.02
CA SER A 35 11.77 13.92 0.81
C SER A 35 10.79 14.22 1.95
N ILE A 36 9.62 14.75 1.58
CA ILE A 36 8.47 14.94 2.45
C ILE A 36 7.37 14.04 1.90
N GLY A 37 7.42 12.78 2.26
CA GLY A 37 6.45 11.79 1.82
C GLY A 37 6.08 10.87 2.97
N ILE A 38 5.10 10.02 2.74
CA ILE A 38 4.82 8.93 3.67
C ILE A 38 5.87 7.85 3.44
N SER A 39 6.87 7.76 4.32
CA SER A 39 7.96 6.79 4.14
C SER A 39 7.42 5.35 4.14
N PHE A 40 8.10 4.47 3.40
CA PHE A 40 7.74 3.05 3.35
C PHE A 40 7.68 2.43 4.76
N GLU A 41 8.64 2.79 5.60
CA GLU A 41 8.73 2.31 6.98
C GLU A 41 7.51 2.75 7.81
N SER A 42 7.07 4.02 7.68
CA SER A 42 5.87 4.51 8.39
C SER A 42 4.59 3.85 7.87
N GLN A 43 4.51 3.58 6.57
CA GLN A 43 3.40 2.85 5.98
C GLN A 43 3.30 1.43 6.53
N MET A 44 4.41 0.70 6.55
CA MET A 44 4.45 -0.67 7.07
C MET A 44 4.11 -0.73 8.57
N ILE A 45 4.59 0.23 9.37
CA ILE A 45 4.22 0.35 10.78
C ILE A 45 2.72 0.61 10.94
N ALA A 46 2.13 1.46 10.12
CA ALA A 46 0.69 1.74 10.17
C ALA A 46 -0.13 0.51 9.77
N LEU A 47 0.23 -0.18 8.69
CA LEU A 47 -0.42 -1.39 8.22
C LEU A 47 -0.36 -2.51 9.26
N THR A 48 0.81 -2.77 9.82
CA THR A 48 0.98 -3.84 10.82
C THR A 48 0.18 -3.56 12.09
N LYS A 49 0.13 -2.30 12.54
CA LYS A 49 -0.73 -1.90 13.67
C LYS A 49 -2.22 -2.07 13.34
N PHE A 50 -2.62 -1.71 12.13
CA PHE A 50 -4.00 -1.85 11.67
C PHE A 50 -4.41 -3.33 11.60
N ILE A 51 -3.60 -4.19 10.98
CA ILE A 51 -3.83 -5.63 10.87
C ILE A 51 -3.99 -6.26 12.27
N LYS A 52 -3.10 -5.94 13.20
CA LYS A 52 -3.21 -6.40 14.61
C LYS A 52 -4.49 -5.91 15.29
N LYS A 53 -4.90 -4.66 15.06
CA LYS A 53 -6.17 -4.11 15.58
C LYS A 53 -7.38 -4.87 15.02
N GLN A 54 -7.31 -5.37 13.79
CA GLN A 54 -8.32 -6.22 13.16
C GLN A 54 -8.23 -7.69 13.62
N LYS A 55 -7.36 -8.00 14.61
CA LYS A 55 -7.15 -9.36 15.18
C LYS A 55 -6.71 -10.38 14.12
N LYS A 56 -5.96 -9.95 13.11
CA LYS A 56 -5.36 -10.81 12.10
C LYS A 56 -3.95 -11.19 12.50
N ASN A 57 -3.58 -12.48 12.33
CA ASN A 57 -2.33 -13.04 12.85
C ASN A 57 -1.50 -13.77 11.80
N LYS A 58 -2.05 -14.04 10.62
CA LYS A 58 -1.38 -14.75 9.54
C LYS A 58 -1.32 -13.89 8.30
N THR A 59 -0.32 -13.02 8.25
CA THR A 59 -0.18 -12.05 7.15
C THR A 59 0.78 -12.54 6.08
N VAL A 60 0.40 -12.41 4.82
CA VAL A 60 1.28 -12.58 3.67
C VAL A 60 1.59 -11.22 3.06
N ILE A 61 2.87 -10.96 2.82
CA ILE A 61 3.34 -9.78 2.09
C ILE A 61 3.60 -10.21 0.65
N LEU A 62 2.88 -9.61 -0.30
CA LEU A 62 3.00 -9.85 -1.73
C LEU A 62 3.92 -8.80 -2.34
N ILE A 63 4.99 -9.24 -3.01
CA ILE A 63 6.00 -8.38 -3.61
C ILE A 63 6.21 -8.79 -5.08
N PRO A 64 6.13 -7.87 -6.06
CA PRO A 64 6.42 -8.18 -7.44
C PRO A 64 7.90 -8.49 -7.65
N LYS A 65 8.22 -9.45 -8.50
CA LYS A 65 9.59 -9.75 -8.98
C LYS A 65 9.98 -8.71 -10.02
N ASN A 66 10.63 -7.64 -9.59
CA ASN A 66 11.14 -6.55 -10.42
C ASN A 66 12.42 -5.95 -9.81
N ASP A 67 12.96 -4.90 -10.39
CA ASP A 67 14.20 -4.24 -9.96
C ASP A 67 14.14 -3.70 -8.52
N TYR A 68 12.94 -3.48 -7.99
CA TYR A 68 12.74 -2.97 -6.63
C TYR A 68 12.59 -4.05 -5.56
N THR A 69 12.45 -5.32 -5.95
CA THR A 69 12.24 -6.45 -5.02
C THR A 69 13.27 -6.46 -3.90
N PHE A 70 14.54 -6.41 -4.27
CA PHE A 70 15.66 -6.43 -3.30
C PHE A 70 15.62 -5.22 -2.35
N LEU A 71 15.29 -4.03 -2.86
CA LEU A 71 15.20 -2.83 -2.03
C LEU A 71 14.05 -2.91 -1.02
N ILE A 72 12.90 -3.42 -1.45
CA ILE A 72 11.73 -3.63 -0.58
C ILE A 72 12.08 -4.61 0.53
N GLU A 73 12.67 -5.75 0.19
CA GLU A 73 13.07 -6.78 1.17
C GLU A 73 14.06 -6.26 2.18
N LYS A 74 15.12 -5.58 1.74
CA LYS A 74 16.09 -4.94 2.63
C LYS A 74 15.45 -3.94 3.60
N LYS A 75 14.37 -3.26 3.18
CA LYS A 75 13.61 -2.37 4.06
C LYS A 75 12.71 -3.13 5.03
N LEU A 76 12.09 -4.23 4.58
CA LEU A 76 11.29 -5.10 5.44
C LEU A 76 12.14 -5.78 6.52
N ASP A 77 13.33 -6.25 6.17
CA ASP A 77 14.29 -6.85 7.12
C ASP A 77 14.67 -5.88 8.25
N LYS A 78 14.90 -4.60 7.91
CA LYS A 78 15.18 -3.55 8.90
C LYS A 78 14.03 -3.30 9.88
N LEU A 79 12.79 -3.57 9.47
CA LEU A 79 11.62 -3.42 10.33
C LEU A 79 11.44 -4.59 11.30
N ASN A 80 12.24 -5.65 11.15
CA ASN A 80 12.20 -6.85 12.00
C ASN A 80 10.76 -7.34 12.26
N LEU A 81 9.97 -7.41 11.18
CA LEU A 81 8.60 -7.86 11.24
C LEU A 81 8.56 -9.36 11.54
N LYS A 82 8.00 -9.72 12.68
CA LYS A 82 7.74 -11.11 13.04
C LYS A 82 6.36 -11.53 12.53
N ASP A 83 6.22 -12.82 12.23
CA ASP A 83 4.92 -13.44 11.86
C ASP A 83 4.37 -13.04 10.48
N TYR A 84 5.25 -12.63 9.56
CA TYR A 84 4.90 -12.34 8.18
C TYR A 84 5.57 -13.31 7.22
N LYS A 85 4.81 -13.77 6.22
CA LYS A 85 5.33 -14.60 5.14
C LYS A 85 5.46 -13.75 3.88
N ILE A 86 6.64 -13.69 3.28
CA ILE A 86 6.86 -13.01 2.00
C ILE A 86 6.56 -13.97 0.87
N PHE A 87 5.76 -13.53 -0.10
CA PHE A 87 5.50 -14.23 -1.35
C PHE A 87 5.85 -13.31 -2.52
N ARG A 88 6.76 -13.78 -3.37
CA ARG A 88 7.21 -13.06 -4.57
C ARG A 88 6.47 -13.59 -5.77
N TYR A 89 5.85 -12.70 -6.55
CA TYR A 89 5.10 -13.08 -7.74
C TYR A 89 5.66 -12.39 -9.00
N ASN A 90 5.45 -13.02 -10.14
CA ASN A 90 5.73 -12.43 -11.44
C ASN A 90 4.59 -11.47 -11.81
N PRO A 91 4.86 -10.18 -12.12
CA PRO A 91 3.81 -9.21 -12.47
C PRO A 91 3.17 -9.44 -13.86
N ASP A 92 3.72 -10.33 -14.69
CA ASP A 92 3.10 -10.72 -15.96
C ASP A 92 1.73 -11.40 -15.68
N PRO A 93 0.60 -10.86 -16.15
CA PRO A 93 -0.72 -11.42 -15.90
C PRO A 93 -0.88 -12.88 -16.33
N LYS A 94 -0.12 -13.33 -17.33
CA LYS A 94 -0.16 -14.72 -17.82
C LYS A 94 0.42 -15.70 -16.81
N ILE A 95 1.33 -15.27 -15.97
CA ILE A 95 2.02 -16.09 -14.97
C ILE A 95 1.39 -15.87 -13.58
N LEU A 96 1.04 -14.63 -13.28
CA LEU A 96 0.57 -14.17 -11.98
C LEU A 96 -0.56 -15.04 -11.42
N THR A 97 -1.60 -15.29 -12.21
CA THR A 97 -2.77 -16.07 -11.74
C THR A 97 -2.37 -17.45 -11.27
N GLY A 98 -1.49 -18.15 -12.02
CA GLY A 98 -0.99 -19.47 -11.61
C GLY A 98 -0.16 -19.43 -10.30
N GLU A 99 0.65 -18.38 -10.10
CA GLU A 99 1.41 -18.20 -8.85
C GLU A 99 0.46 -17.91 -7.66
N ILE A 100 -0.62 -17.14 -7.88
CA ILE A 100 -1.64 -16.87 -6.84
C ILE A 100 -2.47 -18.14 -6.56
N GLU A 101 -2.76 -18.97 -7.55
CA GLU A 101 -3.39 -20.30 -7.34
C GLU A 101 -2.55 -21.19 -6.40
N VAL A 102 -1.23 -21.17 -6.56
CA VAL A 102 -0.31 -21.90 -5.65
C VAL A 102 -0.37 -21.30 -4.24
N LEU A 103 -0.29 -19.97 -4.11
CA LEU A 103 -0.36 -19.29 -2.81
C LEU A 103 -1.64 -19.63 -2.04
N THR A 104 -2.76 -19.66 -2.76
CA THR A 104 -4.09 -19.87 -2.18
C THR A 104 -4.50 -21.34 -2.05
N ASN A 105 -3.65 -22.29 -2.50
CA ASN A 105 -3.98 -23.71 -2.63
C ASN A 105 -5.28 -23.94 -3.42
N TYR A 106 -5.54 -23.14 -4.45
CA TYR A 106 -6.80 -23.12 -5.18
C TYR A 106 -7.19 -24.50 -5.73
N SER A 107 -6.26 -25.18 -6.40
CA SER A 107 -6.49 -26.51 -6.98
C SER A 107 -6.89 -27.54 -5.92
N GLN A 108 -6.26 -27.52 -4.74
CA GLN A 108 -6.63 -28.43 -3.65
C GLN A 108 -8.00 -28.08 -3.05
N ARG A 109 -8.29 -26.81 -2.87
CA ARG A 109 -9.58 -26.32 -2.36
C ARG A 109 -10.71 -26.66 -3.35
N LYS A 110 -10.45 -26.60 -4.65
CA LYS A 110 -11.39 -27.05 -5.70
C LYS A 110 -11.63 -28.55 -5.63
N LYS A 111 -10.56 -29.36 -5.53
CA LYS A 111 -10.70 -30.83 -5.33
C LYS A 111 -11.51 -31.17 -4.07
N ASN A 112 -11.29 -30.47 -2.98
CA ASN A 112 -12.03 -30.66 -1.74
C ASN A 112 -13.55 -30.44 -1.94
N LEU A 113 -13.91 -29.41 -2.73
CA LEU A 113 -15.30 -29.15 -3.08
C LEU A 113 -15.91 -30.28 -3.88
N GLU A 114 -15.25 -30.75 -4.94
CA GLU A 114 -15.72 -31.84 -5.78
C GLU A 114 -15.87 -33.15 -4.97
N LEU A 115 -14.88 -33.46 -4.13
CA LEU A 115 -14.99 -34.63 -3.26
C LEU A 115 -16.16 -34.50 -2.27
N ARG A 116 -16.41 -33.31 -1.77
CA ARG A 116 -17.53 -33.09 -0.85
C ARG A 116 -18.89 -33.19 -1.54
N LYS A 117 -19.01 -32.69 -2.78
CA LYS A 117 -20.23 -32.84 -3.59
C LYS A 117 -20.56 -34.31 -3.84
N LYS A 118 -19.59 -35.14 -4.28
CA LYS A 118 -19.76 -36.54 -4.51
C LYS A 118 -20.34 -37.32 -3.31
N ILE A 119 -19.99 -36.91 -2.08
CA ILE A 119 -20.53 -37.55 -0.86
C ILE A 119 -22.05 -37.37 -0.73
N PHE A 120 -22.60 -36.30 -1.33
CA PHE A 120 -24.01 -35.97 -1.22
C PHE A 120 -24.80 -36.30 -2.49
N GLU A 121 -24.15 -36.47 -3.67
CA GLU A 121 -24.79 -36.76 -4.94
C GLU A 121 -25.59 -38.07 -4.91
N ASP A 122 -25.08 -39.09 -4.24
CA ASP A 122 -25.70 -40.41 -4.16
C ASP A 122 -26.75 -40.55 -3.03
N LYS A 123 -27.05 -39.43 -2.33
CA LYS A 123 -27.98 -39.45 -1.19
C LYS A 123 -29.33 -38.84 -1.55
N GLU A 124 -30.40 -39.59 -1.29
CA GLU A 124 -31.77 -39.20 -1.64
C GLU A 124 -32.47 -38.34 -0.55
N ASP A 125 -31.91 -38.25 0.67
CA ASP A 125 -32.52 -37.52 1.76
C ASP A 125 -32.50 -35.99 1.53
N GLU A 126 -33.54 -35.31 2.00
CA GLU A 126 -33.69 -33.87 1.82
C GLU A 126 -32.54 -33.03 2.42
N GLN A 127 -31.93 -33.50 3.50
CA GLN A 127 -30.83 -32.79 4.14
C GLN A 127 -29.60 -32.82 3.26
N SER A 128 -29.31 -33.94 2.64
CA SER A 128 -28.20 -34.10 1.70
C SER A 128 -28.43 -33.27 0.42
N LYS A 129 -29.63 -33.24 -0.12
CA LYS A 129 -29.99 -32.35 -1.25
C LYS A 129 -29.75 -30.90 -0.94
N ARG A 130 -30.20 -30.39 0.21
CA ARG A 130 -29.94 -29.01 0.64
C ARG A 130 -28.47 -28.73 0.84
N GLN A 131 -27.67 -29.68 1.30
CA GLN A 131 -26.20 -29.52 1.41
C GLN A 131 -25.55 -29.47 0.05
N LEU A 132 -25.97 -30.30 -0.90
CA LEU A 132 -25.46 -30.28 -2.27
C LEU A 132 -25.76 -28.94 -2.95
N GLU A 133 -26.97 -28.43 -2.88
CA GLU A 133 -27.34 -27.09 -3.39
C GLU A 133 -26.45 -25.97 -2.83
N ARG A 134 -26.12 -26.02 -1.53
CA ARG A 134 -25.19 -25.04 -0.90
C ARG A 134 -23.76 -25.18 -1.40
N LEU A 135 -23.33 -26.41 -1.72
CA LEU A 135 -22.00 -26.66 -2.27
C LEU A 135 -21.88 -26.25 -3.74
N GLU A 136 -22.98 -26.37 -4.50
CA GLU A 136 -23.03 -25.92 -5.90
C GLU A 136 -22.84 -24.44 -6.08
N GLN A 137 -23.22 -23.64 -5.07
CA GLN A 137 -23.02 -22.17 -5.06
C GLN A 137 -21.58 -21.76 -4.74
N LYS A 138 -20.70 -22.73 -4.43
CA LYS A 138 -19.30 -22.45 -4.06
C LYS A 138 -18.35 -22.75 -5.22
N TYR A 139 -17.25 -22.00 -5.30
CA TYR A 139 -16.16 -22.26 -6.24
C TYR A 139 -15.07 -23.12 -5.63
N THR A 140 -14.85 -23.03 -4.31
CA THR A 140 -13.87 -23.84 -3.58
C THR A 140 -14.39 -24.23 -2.20
N LEU A 141 -13.72 -25.19 -1.55
CA LEU A 141 -14.02 -25.61 -0.17
C LEU A 141 -12.76 -25.54 0.69
N GLY A 142 -12.87 -24.80 1.78
CA GLY A 142 -11.78 -24.54 2.73
C GLY A 142 -11.24 -23.13 2.62
N ASP A 143 -10.61 -22.68 3.70
CA ASP A 143 -10.03 -21.34 3.78
C ASP A 143 -8.57 -21.33 3.29
N VAL A 144 -8.07 -20.17 2.90
CA VAL A 144 -6.65 -19.96 2.64
C VAL A 144 -5.84 -19.96 3.96
N ASN A 145 -4.53 -20.17 3.87
CA ASN A 145 -3.65 -20.28 5.05
C ASN A 145 -3.24 -18.91 5.64
N PHE A 146 -3.88 -17.83 5.24
CA PHE A 146 -3.63 -16.47 5.73
C PHE A 146 -4.95 -15.74 5.97
N ASP A 147 -4.93 -14.75 6.86
CA ASP A 147 -6.10 -13.94 7.21
C ASP A 147 -5.93 -12.46 6.86
N SER A 148 -4.78 -12.09 6.32
CA SER A 148 -4.51 -10.76 5.80
C SER A 148 -3.40 -10.77 4.75
N VAL A 149 -3.46 -9.82 3.81
CA VAL A 149 -2.43 -9.59 2.80
C VAL A 149 -1.99 -8.14 2.81
N ILE A 150 -0.69 -7.91 2.60
CA ILE A 150 -0.11 -6.60 2.30
C ILE A 150 0.46 -6.69 0.88
N ILE A 151 -0.14 -5.99 -0.06
CA ILE A 151 0.31 -5.99 -1.45
C ILE A 151 1.18 -4.75 -1.66
N ILE A 152 2.47 -4.95 -1.94
CA ILE A 152 3.41 -3.84 -2.19
C ILE A 152 3.54 -3.66 -3.70
N ASP A 153 2.50 -3.09 -4.30
CA ASP A 153 2.43 -2.85 -5.73
C ASP A 153 1.52 -1.66 -6.07
N PHE A 154 1.48 -1.26 -7.35
CA PHE A 154 0.81 -0.07 -7.84
C PHE A 154 0.11 -0.33 -9.18
N GLY A 155 -0.85 0.53 -9.51
CA GLY A 155 -1.47 0.63 -10.83
C GLY A 155 -2.07 -0.68 -11.34
N SER A 156 -1.84 -0.99 -12.61
CA SER A 156 -2.40 -2.18 -13.27
C SER A 156 -1.90 -3.50 -12.66
N SER A 157 -0.66 -3.55 -12.19
CA SER A 157 -0.11 -4.74 -11.54
C SER A 157 -0.84 -5.04 -10.22
N LEU A 158 -1.07 -4.04 -9.38
CA LEU A 158 -1.89 -4.19 -8.16
C LEU A 158 -3.30 -4.70 -8.49
N LYS A 159 -3.96 -4.14 -9.52
CA LYS A 159 -5.29 -4.59 -9.96
C LYS A 159 -5.28 -6.06 -10.38
N SER A 160 -4.26 -6.49 -11.12
CA SER A 160 -4.11 -7.88 -11.54
C SER A 160 -3.95 -8.83 -10.35
N VAL A 161 -3.18 -8.44 -9.32
CA VAL A 161 -3.04 -9.23 -8.08
C VAL A 161 -4.38 -9.34 -7.36
N LEU A 162 -5.10 -8.23 -7.19
CA LEU A 162 -6.40 -8.21 -6.54
C LEU A 162 -7.41 -9.08 -7.27
N THR A 163 -7.46 -8.98 -8.60
CA THR A 163 -8.33 -9.81 -9.46
C THR A 163 -7.98 -11.30 -9.32
N SER A 164 -6.69 -11.64 -9.31
CA SER A 164 -6.25 -13.03 -9.15
C SER A 164 -6.58 -13.60 -7.77
N LEU A 165 -6.48 -12.80 -6.69
CA LEU A 165 -6.91 -13.22 -5.36
C LEU A 165 -8.43 -13.51 -5.30
N VAL A 166 -9.24 -12.65 -5.92
CA VAL A 166 -10.70 -12.85 -6.00
C VAL A 166 -11.04 -14.04 -6.90
N PHE A 167 -10.37 -14.17 -8.05
CA PHE A 167 -10.55 -15.32 -8.96
C PHE A 167 -10.25 -16.64 -8.27
N THR A 168 -9.25 -16.68 -7.38
CA THR A 168 -8.91 -17.87 -6.61
C THR A 168 -9.79 -18.07 -5.37
N ASP A 169 -10.93 -17.40 -5.32
CA ASP A 169 -11.95 -17.54 -4.27
C ASP A 169 -11.40 -17.27 -2.86
N VAL A 170 -10.59 -16.19 -2.73
CA VAL A 170 -10.18 -15.69 -1.42
C VAL A 170 -11.32 -14.90 -0.80
N ASP A 171 -11.83 -15.36 0.33
CA ASP A 171 -12.97 -14.76 1.02
C ASP A 171 -12.61 -13.38 1.60
N GLN A 172 -13.15 -12.32 1.00
CA GLN A 172 -12.90 -10.94 1.40
C GLN A 172 -13.50 -10.54 2.75
N GLU A 173 -14.39 -11.35 3.31
CA GLU A 173 -14.92 -11.15 4.66
C GLU A 173 -13.97 -11.71 5.73
N LYS A 174 -13.25 -12.77 5.36
CA LYS A 174 -12.29 -13.44 6.24
C LYS A 174 -10.87 -12.87 6.12
N VAL A 175 -10.45 -12.52 4.90
CA VAL A 175 -9.11 -12.02 4.60
C VAL A 175 -9.11 -10.52 4.43
N LEU A 176 -8.27 -9.83 5.20
CA LEU A 176 -8.09 -8.39 5.15
C LEU A 176 -7.14 -8.01 4.01
N PHE A 177 -7.63 -7.27 3.03
CA PHE A 177 -6.83 -6.78 1.91
C PHE A 177 -6.25 -5.41 2.21
N THR A 178 -4.93 -5.31 2.17
CA THR A 178 -4.21 -4.06 2.40
C THR A 178 -3.13 -3.82 1.34
N THR A 179 -2.82 -2.56 1.09
CA THR A 179 -1.75 -2.16 0.17
C THR A 179 -1.00 -0.94 0.72
N VAL A 180 0.10 -0.57 0.08
CA VAL A 180 0.81 0.68 0.33
C VAL A 180 0.02 1.89 -0.19
N ASN A 181 0.46 3.10 0.15
CA ASN A 181 -0.22 4.31 -0.29
C ASN A 181 -0.28 4.43 -1.82
N GLN A 182 -1.46 4.77 -2.34
CA GLN A 182 -1.79 4.79 -3.76
C GLN A 182 -2.03 6.21 -4.31
N TRP A 183 -1.47 7.24 -3.72
CA TRP A 183 -1.77 8.63 -4.09
C TRP A 183 -1.33 9.02 -5.50
N PHE A 184 -0.39 8.28 -6.09
CA PHE A 184 0.13 8.55 -7.44
C PHE A 184 -0.69 7.88 -8.55
N ASP A 185 -1.56 6.93 -8.18
CA ASP A 185 -2.46 6.27 -9.12
C ASP A 185 -3.86 6.12 -8.49
N GLU A 186 -4.71 7.11 -8.76
CA GLU A 186 -6.07 7.13 -8.25
C GLU A 186 -6.98 6.09 -8.94
N SER A 187 -6.53 5.45 -10.02
CA SER A 187 -7.32 4.47 -10.77
C SER A 187 -7.75 3.27 -9.94
N ILE A 188 -7.01 2.94 -8.89
CA ILE A 188 -7.36 1.86 -7.95
C ILE A 188 -8.65 2.15 -7.16
N PHE A 189 -9.00 3.43 -6.96
CA PHE A 189 -10.20 3.81 -6.21
C PHE A 189 -11.50 3.57 -6.98
N TYR A 190 -11.39 3.35 -8.28
CA TYR A 190 -12.52 3.01 -9.16
C TYR A 190 -12.60 1.52 -9.44
N GLU A 191 -11.73 0.71 -8.82
CA GLU A 191 -11.72 -0.74 -8.97
C GLU A 191 -12.79 -1.38 -8.09
N ASN A 192 -13.71 -2.12 -8.71
CA ASN A 192 -14.85 -2.74 -8.03
C ASN A 192 -14.64 -4.23 -7.74
N THR A 193 -13.52 -4.82 -8.14
CA THR A 193 -13.21 -6.24 -7.95
C THR A 193 -13.09 -6.58 -6.47
N VAL A 194 -12.61 -5.64 -5.66
CA VAL A 194 -12.42 -5.80 -4.22
C VAL A 194 -13.34 -4.87 -3.44
N LYS A 195 -14.15 -5.44 -2.55
CA LYS A 195 -15.10 -4.68 -1.72
C LYS A 195 -14.41 -3.67 -0.80
N ASN A 196 -13.31 -4.09 -0.18
CA ASN A 196 -12.56 -3.28 0.78
C ASN A 196 -11.05 -3.47 0.58
N LEU A 197 -10.37 -2.43 0.15
CA LEU A 197 -8.92 -2.33 0.11
C LEU A 197 -8.48 -1.19 1.03
N TYR A 198 -7.62 -1.52 2.01
CA TYR A 198 -7.13 -0.54 2.98
C TYR A 198 -5.70 -0.14 2.66
N TYR A 199 -5.40 1.15 2.77
CA TYR A 199 -4.06 1.68 2.56
C TYR A 199 -3.74 2.81 3.55
N PRO A 200 -2.47 3.04 3.88
CA PRO A 200 -2.06 4.14 4.73
C PRO A 200 -2.28 5.47 4.03
N SER A 201 -2.87 6.42 4.73
CA SER A 201 -3.14 7.76 4.22
C SER A 201 -2.96 8.80 5.33
N VAL A 202 -3.20 10.04 5.03
CA VAL A 202 -3.18 11.15 5.98
C VAL A 202 -4.43 11.14 6.86
N ASN A 203 -4.40 11.96 7.90
CA ASN A 203 -5.57 12.15 8.75
C ASN A 203 -6.76 12.67 7.94
N TYR A 204 -7.81 11.86 7.83
CA TYR A 204 -9.01 12.17 7.04
C TYR A 204 -9.68 13.49 7.43
N LYS A 205 -9.76 13.83 8.73
CA LYS A 205 -10.38 15.09 9.19
C LYS A 205 -9.62 16.30 8.68
N GLU A 206 -8.30 16.26 8.74
CA GLU A 206 -7.45 17.36 8.27
C GLU A 206 -7.48 17.46 6.74
N PHE A 207 -7.45 16.32 6.04
CA PHE A 207 -7.61 16.31 4.59
C PHE A 207 -8.96 16.86 4.15
N LYS A 208 -10.06 16.49 4.80
CA LYS A 208 -11.40 17.03 4.51
C LYS A 208 -11.46 18.55 4.70
N ARG A 209 -10.84 19.08 5.78
CA ARG A 209 -10.74 20.53 6.02
C ARG A 209 -9.95 21.22 4.91
N TYR A 210 -8.82 20.64 4.53
CA TYR A 210 -7.99 21.14 3.44
C TYR A 210 -8.75 21.12 2.12
N LYS A 211 -9.40 20.02 1.75
CA LYS A 211 -10.22 19.86 0.55
C LYS A 211 -11.30 20.94 0.46
N ASN A 212 -12.02 21.17 1.54
CA ASN A 212 -13.08 22.19 1.59
C ASN A 212 -12.51 23.61 1.39
N LYS A 213 -11.36 23.93 1.99
CA LYS A 213 -10.70 25.22 1.79
C LYS A 213 -10.21 25.39 0.36
N TYR A 214 -9.59 24.37 -0.19
CA TYR A 214 -9.11 24.34 -1.56
C TYR A 214 -10.25 24.56 -2.57
N PHE A 215 -11.35 23.83 -2.39
CA PHE A 215 -12.53 23.95 -3.25
C PHE A 215 -13.12 25.37 -3.22
N LYS A 216 -13.21 26.00 -2.04
CA LYS A 216 -13.68 27.39 -1.93
C LYS A 216 -12.79 28.40 -2.65
N THR A 217 -11.49 28.12 -2.78
CA THR A 217 -10.53 29.02 -3.40
C THR A 217 -10.42 28.81 -4.91
N PHE A 218 -10.42 27.54 -5.35
CA PHE A 218 -10.08 27.15 -6.72
C PHE A 218 -11.24 26.54 -7.50
N ASN A 219 -12.41 26.35 -6.86
CA ASN A 219 -13.59 25.68 -7.42
C ASN A 219 -13.27 24.31 -8.04
N ASN A 220 -12.30 23.60 -7.45
CA ASN A 220 -11.85 22.27 -7.87
C ASN A 220 -11.47 21.43 -6.66
N SER A 221 -11.46 20.10 -6.81
CA SER A 221 -11.04 19.17 -5.76
C SER A 221 -9.54 18.86 -5.88
N PRO A 222 -8.77 18.97 -4.80
CA PRO A 222 -7.36 18.57 -4.80
C PRO A 222 -7.23 17.06 -4.72
N SER A 223 -6.19 16.50 -5.34
CA SER A 223 -5.75 15.13 -5.05
C SER A 223 -5.16 15.03 -3.64
N GLU A 224 -5.10 13.83 -3.07
CA GLU A 224 -4.61 13.63 -1.70
C GLU A 224 -3.16 14.09 -1.51
N ILE A 225 -2.31 13.92 -2.52
CA ILE A 225 -0.90 14.33 -2.45
C ILE A 225 -0.70 15.85 -2.30
N THR A 226 -1.66 16.67 -2.73
CA THR A 226 -1.53 18.13 -2.68
C THR A 226 -1.45 18.67 -1.25
N ILE A 227 -1.95 17.95 -0.26
CA ILE A 227 -1.82 18.34 1.14
C ILE A 227 -0.37 18.26 1.62
N LEU A 228 0.43 17.34 1.06
CA LEU A 228 1.87 17.29 1.33
C LEU A 228 2.58 18.54 0.82
N ALA A 229 2.19 19.03 -0.38
CA ALA A 229 2.74 20.29 -0.92
C ALA A 229 2.41 21.48 -0.02
N TYR A 230 1.20 21.52 0.53
CA TYR A 230 0.79 22.56 1.48
C TYR A 230 1.66 22.56 2.73
N ASP A 231 1.91 21.40 3.32
CA ASP A 231 2.75 21.26 4.49
C ASP A 231 4.25 21.50 4.18
N ALA A 232 4.71 21.09 2.98
CA ALA A 232 6.06 21.36 2.51
C ALA A 232 6.33 22.87 2.42
N LEU A 233 5.42 23.63 1.83
CA LEU A 233 5.52 25.10 1.77
C LEU A 233 5.48 25.72 3.17
N GLY A 234 4.66 25.22 4.06
CA GLY A 234 4.61 25.65 5.46
C GLY A 234 5.93 25.41 6.18
N LEU A 235 6.58 24.26 5.94
CA LEU A 235 7.88 23.94 6.51
C LEU A 235 8.99 24.84 5.94
N ILE A 236 9.01 25.05 4.62
CA ILE A 236 9.95 25.96 3.96
C ILE A 236 9.83 27.38 4.56
N TYR A 237 8.61 27.90 4.67
CA TYR A 237 8.35 29.20 5.27
C TYR A 237 8.81 29.27 6.73
N TYR A 238 8.54 28.23 7.54
CA TYR A 238 8.98 28.16 8.93
C TYR A 238 10.50 28.24 9.05
N ILE A 239 11.23 27.46 8.24
CA ILE A 239 12.69 27.41 8.25
C ILE A 239 13.27 28.75 7.78
N TRP A 240 12.73 29.31 6.69
CA TRP A 240 13.13 30.63 6.19
C TRP A 240 12.94 31.71 7.24
N LYS A 241 11.79 31.77 7.90
CA LYS A 241 11.51 32.75 8.95
C LYS A 241 12.46 32.62 10.14
N LYS A 242 12.84 31.38 10.48
CA LYS A 242 13.75 31.10 11.60
C LYS A 242 15.19 31.48 11.30
N ASN A 243 15.66 31.20 10.08
CA ASN A 243 17.07 31.32 9.71
C ASN A 243 17.36 32.59 8.88
N GLY A 244 16.32 33.32 8.44
CA GLY A 244 16.44 34.48 7.54
C GLY A 244 16.72 34.12 6.09
N LYS A 245 17.22 32.90 5.82
CA LYS A 245 17.57 32.39 4.49
C LYS A 245 17.56 30.86 4.50
N ILE A 246 17.49 30.28 3.30
CA ILE A 246 17.71 28.86 3.07
C ILE A 246 18.80 28.73 2.02
N ASN A 247 19.94 28.17 2.38
CA ASN A 247 21.08 28.04 1.49
C ASN A 247 21.34 26.60 1.06
N SER A 248 20.87 25.62 1.85
CA SER A 248 21.15 24.21 1.59
C SER A 248 20.16 23.29 2.28
N VAL A 249 20.21 22.02 1.94
CA VAL A 249 19.48 20.93 2.61
C VAL A 249 19.75 20.92 4.13
N ASN A 250 20.93 21.33 4.57
CA ASN A 250 21.27 21.31 5.99
C ASN A 250 20.42 22.29 6.82
N ASP A 251 19.88 23.33 6.21
CA ASP A 251 18.99 24.28 6.89
C ASP A 251 17.65 23.62 7.31
N PHE A 252 17.30 22.51 6.69
CA PHE A 252 16.16 21.69 7.09
C PHE A 252 16.45 20.76 8.27
N SER A 253 17.68 20.73 8.76
CA SER A 253 18.05 19.94 9.94
C SER A 253 17.55 20.64 11.21
N PHE A 254 16.34 20.34 11.64
CA PHE A 254 15.78 20.85 12.88
C PHE A 254 15.73 19.76 13.97
N LYS A 255 15.95 20.19 15.22
CA LYS A 255 15.75 19.35 16.38
C LYS A 255 14.28 19.42 16.83
N GLY A 256 13.70 18.26 17.16
CA GLY A 256 12.35 18.19 17.68
C GLY A 256 11.30 17.89 16.61
N LYS A 257 10.07 18.31 16.88
CA LYS A 257 8.89 17.99 16.06
C LYS A 257 8.18 19.27 15.63
N ILE A 258 7.83 19.37 14.36
CA ILE A 258 7.03 20.46 13.79
C ILE A 258 5.66 19.91 13.42
N LYS A 259 4.60 20.55 13.92
CA LYS A 259 3.21 20.14 13.63
C LYS A 259 2.78 20.76 12.30
N GLY A 260 2.50 19.90 11.32
CA GLY A 260 1.84 20.25 10.05
C GLY A 260 0.34 19.93 10.07
N LYS A 261 -0.28 20.01 8.91
CA LYS A 261 -1.69 19.65 8.71
C LYS A 261 -1.91 18.14 8.67
N ILE A 262 -1.01 17.42 8.00
CA ILE A 262 -1.11 15.97 7.85
C ILE A 262 -0.57 15.20 9.05
N GLY A 263 0.28 15.82 9.85
CA GLY A 263 0.92 15.13 10.97
C GLY A 263 2.00 15.96 11.62
N THR A 264 2.92 15.26 12.25
CA THR A 264 4.07 15.86 12.93
C THR A 264 5.34 15.48 12.20
N PHE A 265 6.06 16.45 11.70
CA PHE A 265 7.33 16.27 11.04
C PHE A 265 8.46 16.15 12.05
N SER A 266 9.34 15.20 11.83
CA SER A 266 10.64 15.12 12.50
C SER A 266 11.70 14.88 11.44
N PHE A 267 12.83 15.58 11.56
CA PHE A 267 13.93 15.42 10.64
C PHE A 267 14.81 14.27 11.10
N ASN A 268 14.97 13.26 10.30
CA ASN A 268 15.82 12.11 10.59
C ASN A 268 16.69 11.81 9.37
N ASN A 269 18.01 11.94 9.51
CA ASN A 269 19.00 11.64 8.48
C ASN A 269 18.62 12.20 7.09
N LYS A 270 18.24 13.50 7.05
CA LYS A 270 17.83 14.23 5.83
C LYS A 270 16.51 13.78 5.21
N LYS A 271 15.66 13.15 6.00
CA LYS A 271 14.26 12.82 5.70
C LYS A 271 13.34 13.50 6.70
N ILE A 272 12.20 13.90 6.21
CA ILE A 272 11.15 14.53 6.99
C ILE A 272 9.94 13.62 7.03
#